data_9c3668571d6b9f7aa6c125894e4a2cf4
#
_entry.id   9c3668571d6b9f7aa6c125894e4a2cf4
#
_cell.length_a   1.000
_cell.length_b   1.000
_cell.length_c   1.000
_cell.angle_alpha   90.00
_cell.angle_beta   90.00
_cell.angle_gamma   90.00
#
_symmetry.space_group_name_H-M   'P 1'
#
loop_
_entity.id
_entity.type
_entity.pdbx_description
1 polymer ?
#
loop_
_entity_poly.entity_id
_entity_poly.type
_entity_poly.pdbx_seq_one_letter_code
_entity_poly.pdbx_strand_id
1 'polypeptide(L)'
;MNWWNSYQDAQLDQLIEEALRDSPNLAIAQARLNRAQAYTQVAGAPLQPQVSATAAAGVQRLSYNYLTPDATVLRGWNQVAQTALSMNWEIDFWGKYRSALAAATSELQASEAEQAQAVLVLTTALTASYAELARLFAQQATSQRAVEIRTQTSTLFRERFNHGLETLASVREADAKRAQAKTERLLIAEQIDLQRNRIAALLGAGPDRGRLIGAPKAAPSIKSGLPENLTMDLLGRRPDIVAARLQTQAFSSRIDQRQADFYPNINLVAFIGVQSLGLDRLSQGGSQFGAAGPAISLPIFTGGRLQGELRAAQATYDESVAIYNRTLIAALQEVADAITSIKALTGQLEQAELGLVAAREAFTMIAGRYRGGLANYIEVLIAEDIMLNSLRSVTELRARRLLLDVLLIRALGGGYQQQSQSPTANK
;
A
#
# COMPACT_ATOMS: atom_id res chain seq x y z
N MET A 1 5.25 -3.90 -14.27
CA MET A 1 3.92 -3.25 -14.27
C MET A 1 4.08 -1.85 -14.83
N ASN A 2 3.82 -1.64 -16.12
CA ASN A 2 3.95 -0.31 -16.77
C ASN A 2 2.64 0.05 -17.49
N TRP A 3 1.50 -0.27 -16.83
CA TRP A 3 0.16 -0.09 -17.39
C TRP A 3 -0.14 1.38 -17.75
N TRP A 4 0.45 2.36 -17.05
CA TRP A 4 0.26 3.79 -17.27
C TRP A 4 0.81 4.29 -18.60
N ASN A 5 1.80 3.62 -19.19
CA ASN A 5 2.35 3.98 -20.52
C ASN A 5 1.27 3.91 -21.62
N SER A 6 0.18 3.17 -21.39
CA SER A 6 -0.96 3.11 -22.30
C SER A 6 -1.66 4.45 -22.49
N TYR A 7 -1.51 5.37 -21.53
CA TYR A 7 -2.06 6.72 -21.60
C TYR A 7 -1.25 7.68 -22.50
N GLN A 8 -0.02 7.35 -22.86
CA GLN A 8 0.85 8.12 -23.75
C GLN A 8 1.04 9.59 -23.30
N ASP A 9 1.10 9.82 -21.99
CA ASP A 9 1.34 11.12 -21.36
C ASP A 9 2.70 11.14 -20.69
N ALA A 10 3.68 11.79 -21.35
CA ALA A 10 5.06 11.87 -20.89
C ALA A 10 5.20 12.55 -19.50
N GLN A 11 4.30 13.50 -19.15
CA GLN A 11 4.31 14.10 -17.81
C GLN A 11 3.88 13.10 -16.75
N LEU A 12 2.84 12.31 -17.03
CA LEU A 12 2.40 11.25 -16.13
C LEU A 12 3.49 10.19 -15.94
N ASP A 13 4.13 9.75 -17.03
CA ASP A 13 5.22 8.77 -16.99
C ASP A 13 6.36 9.27 -16.09
N GLN A 14 6.81 10.52 -16.28
CA GLN A 14 7.85 11.13 -15.44
C GLN A 14 7.47 11.23 -13.97
N LEU A 15 6.22 11.62 -13.66
CA LEU A 15 5.73 11.69 -12.28
C LEU A 15 5.70 10.32 -11.62
N ILE A 16 5.31 9.28 -12.34
CA ILE A 16 5.30 7.91 -11.81
C ILE A 16 6.73 7.40 -11.59
N GLU A 17 7.64 7.63 -12.51
CA GLU A 17 9.06 7.26 -12.35
C GLU A 17 9.69 7.96 -11.13
N GLU A 18 9.42 9.25 -10.93
CA GLU A 18 9.84 10.02 -9.76
C GLU A 18 9.26 9.42 -8.47
N ALA A 19 7.94 9.13 -8.45
CA ALA A 19 7.30 8.53 -7.29
C ALA A 19 7.85 7.14 -6.96
N LEU A 20 8.13 6.31 -7.97
CA LEU A 20 8.70 4.98 -7.77
C LEU A 20 10.11 5.01 -7.20
N ARG A 21 10.89 6.06 -7.49
CA ARG A 21 12.24 6.25 -6.99
C ARG A 21 12.27 6.88 -5.59
N ASP A 22 11.44 7.88 -5.34
CA ASP A 22 11.63 8.82 -4.22
C ASP A 22 10.52 8.70 -3.14
N SER A 23 9.47 7.88 -3.35
CA SER A 23 8.36 7.77 -2.40
C SER A 23 8.78 7.13 -1.08
N PRO A 24 8.57 7.81 0.08
CA PRO A 24 8.80 7.24 1.39
C PRO A 24 7.99 5.97 1.66
N ASN A 25 6.79 5.85 1.10
CA ASN A 25 5.95 4.66 1.27
C ASN A 25 6.58 3.41 0.64
N LEU A 26 7.24 3.55 -0.51
CA LEU A 26 7.96 2.45 -1.13
C LEU A 26 9.25 2.13 -0.37
N ALA A 27 9.96 3.12 0.17
CA ALA A 27 11.10 2.90 1.05
C ALA A 27 10.70 2.10 2.30
N ILE A 28 9.53 2.39 2.90
CA ILE A 28 8.98 1.61 4.02
C ILE A 28 8.69 0.16 3.59
N ALA A 29 8.05 -0.05 2.43
CA ALA A 29 7.76 -1.39 1.91
C ALA A 29 9.06 -2.18 1.66
N GLN A 30 10.07 -1.56 1.06
CA GLN A 30 11.39 -2.16 0.84
C GLN A 30 12.09 -2.53 2.16
N ALA A 31 12.04 -1.65 3.16
CA ALA A 31 12.60 -1.93 4.48
C ALA A 31 11.90 -3.12 5.18
N ARG A 32 10.58 -3.26 5.00
CA ARG A 32 9.83 -4.42 5.50
C ARG A 32 10.25 -5.71 4.81
N LEU A 33 10.43 -5.67 3.49
CA LEU A 33 10.94 -6.81 2.72
C LEU A 33 12.34 -7.22 3.20
N ASN A 34 13.27 -6.27 3.34
CA ASN A 34 14.62 -6.54 3.84
C ASN A 34 14.59 -7.15 5.25
N ARG A 35 13.69 -6.68 6.11
CA ARG A 35 13.48 -7.24 7.45
C ARG A 35 12.96 -8.69 7.39
N ALA A 36 11.98 -8.97 6.53
CA ALA A 36 11.45 -10.33 6.35
C ALA A 36 12.55 -11.27 5.84
N GLN A 37 13.39 -10.81 4.92
CA GLN A 37 14.56 -11.56 4.44
C GLN A 37 15.57 -11.85 5.56
N ALA A 38 15.84 -10.90 6.44
CA ALA A 38 16.70 -11.13 7.60
C ALA A 38 16.07 -12.17 8.56
N TYR A 39 14.75 -12.14 8.74
CA TYR A 39 14.07 -13.12 9.60
C TYR A 39 14.10 -14.55 9.05
N THR A 40 14.20 -14.77 7.74
CA THR A 40 14.42 -16.12 7.21
C THR A 40 15.79 -16.67 7.62
N GLN A 41 16.83 -15.83 7.67
CA GLN A 41 18.15 -16.23 8.18
C GLN A 41 18.08 -16.57 9.68
N VAL A 42 17.38 -15.73 10.48
CA VAL A 42 17.19 -15.98 11.91
C VAL A 42 16.43 -17.30 12.14
N ALA A 43 15.36 -17.56 11.38
CA ALA A 43 14.58 -18.79 11.50
C ALA A 43 15.36 -20.05 11.07
N GLY A 44 16.28 -19.91 10.11
CA GLY A 44 17.13 -21.00 9.64
C GLY A 44 18.35 -21.26 10.55
N ALA A 45 18.76 -20.28 11.37
CA ALA A 45 19.95 -20.42 12.21
C ALA A 45 19.93 -21.62 13.18
N PRO A 46 18.80 -21.98 13.84
CA PRO A 46 18.76 -23.14 14.72
C PRO A 46 18.94 -24.49 14.02
N LEU A 47 18.81 -24.54 12.69
CA LEU A 47 19.10 -25.76 11.91
C LEU A 47 20.60 -26.07 11.82
N GLN A 48 21.46 -25.13 12.21
CA GLN A 48 22.92 -25.23 12.19
C GLN A 48 23.46 -25.34 13.64
N PRO A 49 24.62 -25.96 13.85
CA PRO A 49 25.28 -25.92 15.14
C PRO A 49 25.55 -24.48 15.60
N GLN A 50 25.21 -24.21 16.88
CA GLN A 50 25.51 -22.90 17.50
C GLN A 50 26.78 -23.05 18.32
N VAL A 51 27.81 -22.24 18.03
CA VAL A 51 29.09 -22.24 18.71
C VAL A 51 29.28 -20.93 19.45
N SER A 52 29.65 -21.00 20.71
CA SER A 52 29.95 -19.84 21.54
C SER A 52 31.24 -20.01 22.32
N ALA A 53 31.95 -18.91 22.54
CA ALA A 53 33.11 -18.87 23.42
C ALA A 53 32.76 -18.10 24.70
N THR A 54 33.13 -18.66 25.84
CA THR A 54 32.96 -18.00 27.14
C THR A 54 34.32 -17.94 27.88
N ALA A 55 34.57 -16.80 28.53
CA ALA A 55 35.72 -16.66 29.41
C ALA A 55 35.27 -15.98 30.71
N ALA A 56 35.70 -16.52 31.83
CA ALA A 56 35.40 -15.98 33.13
C ALA A 56 36.65 -16.06 34.03
N ALA A 57 36.86 -15.01 34.82
CA ALA A 57 37.87 -15.01 35.84
C ALA A 57 37.30 -14.30 37.09
N GLY A 58 37.61 -14.78 38.26
CA GLY A 58 37.07 -14.23 39.49
C GLY A 58 37.68 -14.84 40.75
N VAL A 59 37.15 -14.52 41.88
CA VAL A 59 37.49 -15.15 43.16
C VAL A 59 36.28 -15.87 43.71
N GLN A 60 36.48 -17.11 44.13
CA GLN A 60 35.43 -17.97 44.62
C GLN A 60 35.82 -18.56 45.97
N ARG A 61 34.86 -18.65 46.89
CA ARG A 61 34.95 -19.39 48.14
C ARG A 61 33.93 -20.54 48.12
N LEU A 62 34.42 -21.77 48.21
CA LEU A 62 33.55 -22.92 48.31
C LEU A 62 32.96 -23.07 49.71
N SER A 63 31.74 -23.61 49.79
CA SER A 63 31.13 -23.97 51.06
C SER A 63 31.77 -25.28 51.57
N TYR A 64 32.18 -25.26 52.82
CA TYR A 64 32.77 -26.45 53.46
C TYR A 64 31.72 -27.49 53.89
N ASN A 65 30.46 -27.09 53.90
CA ASN A 65 29.30 -27.93 54.28
C ASN A 65 28.50 -28.41 53.04
N TYR A 66 29.17 -28.52 51.87
CA TYR A 66 28.53 -28.96 50.63
C TYR A 66 29.08 -30.34 50.21
N LEU A 67 28.88 -30.78 48.98
CA LEU A 67 29.11 -32.13 48.46
C LEU A 67 30.54 -32.69 48.61
N THR A 68 31.55 -31.85 48.88
CA THR A 68 32.94 -32.27 48.97
C THR A 68 33.35 -32.40 50.44
N PRO A 69 34.03 -33.53 50.85
CA PRO A 69 34.51 -33.67 52.19
C PRO A 69 35.46 -32.52 52.64
N ASP A 70 35.33 -32.03 53.88
CA ASP A 70 36.06 -30.89 54.40
C ASP A 70 37.59 -30.97 54.23
N ALA A 71 38.17 -32.16 54.29
CA ALA A 71 39.61 -32.38 54.11
C ALA A 71 40.14 -32.06 52.70
N THR A 72 39.27 -32.04 51.67
CA THR A 72 39.63 -31.87 50.27
C THR A 72 39.19 -30.51 49.69
N VAL A 73 38.42 -29.73 50.48
CA VAL A 73 37.94 -28.43 50.01
C VAL A 73 39.02 -27.36 50.13
N LEU A 74 39.27 -26.62 49.09
CA LEU A 74 40.15 -25.47 49.11
C LEU A 74 39.58 -24.36 50.03
N ARG A 75 40.32 -24.07 51.13
CA ARG A 75 39.87 -23.10 52.14
C ARG A 75 40.10 -21.64 51.66
N GLY A 76 39.23 -20.74 52.08
CA GLY A 76 39.32 -19.33 51.79
C GLY A 76 38.82 -18.93 50.40
N TRP A 77 39.23 -17.73 49.98
CA TRP A 77 38.96 -17.19 48.66
C TRP A 77 40.05 -17.64 47.69
N ASN A 78 39.67 -18.30 46.62
CA ASN A 78 40.59 -18.78 45.59
C ASN A 78 40.31 -18.08 44.26
N GLN A 79 41.35 -17.70 43.54
CA GLN A 79 41.19 -17.25 42.16
C GLN A 79 40.82 -18.41 41.28
N VAL A 80 39.82 -18.18 40.43
CA VAL A 80 39.37 -19.18 39.43
C VAL A 80 39.34 -18.52 38.07
N ALA A 81 39.78 -19.27 37.07
CA ALA A 81 39.72 -18.84 35.68
C ALA A 81 39.25 -19.99 34.80
N GLN A 82 38.41 -19.67 33.84
CA GLN A 82 37.85 -20.64 32.88
C GLN A 82 37.68 -19.96 31.52
N THR A 83 38.03 -20.69 30.48
CA THR A 83 37.60 -20.37 29.11
C THR A 83 37.14 -21.64 28.41
N ALA A 84 36.04 -21.58 27.69
CA ALA A 84 35.45 -22.73 27.02
C ALA A 84 34.84 -22.34 25.68
N LEU A 85 34.98 -23.21 24.72
CA LEU A 85 34.21 -23.22 23.47
C LEU A 85 33.10 -24.25 23.65
N SER A 86 31.87 -23.82 23.47
CA SER A 86 30.65 -24.63 23.63
C SER A 86 29.90 -24.71 22.32
N MET A 87 29.43 -25.89 21.96
CA MET A 87 28.55 -26.13 20.82
C MET A 87 27.24 -26.71 21.34
N ASN A 88 26.13 -26.15 20.82
CA ASN A 88 24.80 -26.69 21.03
C ASN A 88 24.10 -26.81 19.69
N TRP A 89 23.53 -27.98 19.39
CA TRP A 89 22.80 -28.20 18.15
C TRP A 89 21.59 -29.10 18.42
N GLU A 90 20.39 -28.51 18.32
CA GLU A 90 19.13 -29.24 18.37
C GLU A 90 18.88 -29.90 17.01
N ILE A 91 18.87 -31.24 17.00
CA ILE A 91 18.60 -32.01 15.79
C ILE A 91 17.09 -31.99 15.53
N ASP A 92 16.70 -31.42 14.36
CA ASP A 92 15.31 -31.17 14.01
C ASP A 92 14.57 -32.41 13.51
N PHE A 93 14.41 -33.45 14.37
CA PHE A 93 13.72 -34.71 14.02
C PHE A 93 12.24 -34.47 13.70
N TRP A 94 11.59 -33.59 14.47
CA TRP A 94 10.14 -33.37 14.44
C TRP A 94 9.73 -32.21 13.52
N GLY A 95 10.70 -31.57 12.87
CA GLY A 95 10.43 -30.49 11.92
C GLY A 95 10.13 -29.15 12.55
N LYS A 96 10.40 -28.94 13.84
CA LYS A 96 10.17 -27.68 14.54
C LYS A 96 10.82 -26.49 13.84
N TYR A 97 12.11 -26.57 13.57
CA TYR A 97 12.86 -25.48 12.94
C TYR A 97 12.66 -25.40 11.43
N ARG A 98 12.43 -26.54 10.77
CA ARG A 98 12.02 -26.57 9.36
C ARG A 98 10.67 -25.89 9.16
N SER A 99 9.69 -26.12 10.05
CA SER A 99 8.40 -25.45 10.02
C SER A 99 8.52 -23.96 10.34
N ALA A 100 9.40 -23.57 11.27
CA ALA A 100 9.70 -22.16 11.55
C ALA A 100 10.31 -21.45 10.33
N LEU A 101 11.27 -22.11 9.64
CA LEU A 101 11.86 -21.58 8.41
C LEU A 101 10.85 -21.52 7.27
N ALA A 102 9.98 -22.52 7.10
CA ALA A 102 8.90 -22.51 6.12
C ALA A 102 7.92 -21.36 6.36
N ALA A 103 7.55 -21.11 7.62
CA ALA A 103 6.73 -19.96 7.99
C ALA A 103 7.42 -18.65 7.63
N ALA A 104 8.68 -18.44 8.02
CA ALA A 104 9.44 -17.24 7.69
C ALA A 104 9.63 -17.03 6.18
N THR A 105 9.79 -18.13 5.41
CA THR A 105 9.88 -18.08 3.94
C THR A 105 8.55 -17.62 3.32
N SER A 106 7.42 -18.14 3.82
CA SER A 106 6.09 -17.70 3.36
C SER A 106 5.82 -16.24 3.75
N GLU A 107 6.26 -15.78 4.93
CA GLU A 107 6.20 -14.38 5.37
C GLU A 107 7.06 -13.47 4.47
N LEU A 108 8.24 -13.94 4.03
CA LEU A 108 9.07 -13.22 3.06
C LEU A 108 8.35 -13.06 1.71
N GLN A 109 7.79 -14.14 1.17
CA GLN A 109 7.03 -14.10 -0.08
C GLN A 109 5.77 -13.22 0.04
N ALA A 110 5.11 -13.23 1.20
CA ALA A 110 4.00 -12.31 1.49
C ALA A 110 4.48 -10.85 1.44
N SER A 111 5.64 -10.53 2.02
CA SER A 111 6.23 -9.19 1.99
C SER A 111 6.65 -8.73 0.59
N GLU A 112 7.06 -9.65 -0.29
CA GLU A 112 7.29 -9.37 -1.72
C GLU A 112 5.99 -8.96 -2.43
N ALA A 113 4.90 -9.69 -2.16
CA ALA A 113 3.59 -9.35 -2.69
C ALA A 113 3.06 -8.02 -2.11
N GLU A 114 3.26 -7.74 -0.83
CA GLU A 114 2.94 -6.46 -0.19
C GLU A 114 3.71 -5.29 -0.79
N GLN A 115 4.98 -5.47 -1.14
CA GLN A 115 5.76 -4.47 -1.86
C GLN A 115 5.17 -4.19 -3.24
N ALA A 116 4.79 -5.24 -3.99
CA ALA A 116 4.12 -5.07 -5.27
C ALA A 116 2.76 -4.35 -5.12
N GLN A 117 2.02 -4.64 -4.03
CA GLN A 117 0.79 -3.93 -3.69
C GLN A 117 1.05 -2.45 -3.40
N ALA A 118 2.12 -2.11 -2.67
CA ALA A 118 2.49 -0.73 -2.41
C ALA A 118 2.80 0.05 -3.70
N VAL A 119 3.50 -0.58 -4.66
CA VAL A 119 3.73 -0.02 -6.01
C VAL A 119 2.41 0.21 -6.74
N LEU A 120 1.50 -0.76 -6.74
CA LEU A 120 0.19 -0.65 -7.39
C LEU A 120 -0.65 0.47 -6.76
N VAL A 121 -0.72 0.53 -5.44
CA VAL A 121 -1.45 1.58 -4.72
C VAL A 121 -0.89 2.97 -5.00
N LEU A 122 0.44 3.14 -5.00
CA LEU A 122 1.08 4.41 -5.30
C LEU A 122 0.81 4.86 -6.74
N THR A 123 1.06 3.99 -7.72
CA THR A 123 0.90 4.33 -9.14
C THR A 123 -0.55 4.63 -9.48
N THR A 124 -1.51 3.87 -8.93
CA THR A 124 -2.94 4.14 -9.15
C THR A 124 -3.41 5.39 -8.41
N ALA A 125 -2.95 5.66 -7.19
CA ALA A 125 -3.26 6.90 -6.47
C ALA A 125 -2.71 8.14 -7.17
N LEU A 126 -1.50 8.06 -7.71
CA LEU A 126 -0.87 9.13 -8.49
C LEU A 126 -1.65 9.38 -9.78
N THR A 127 -1.97 8.33 -10.54
CA THR A 127 -2.74 8.45 -11.79
C THR A 127 -4.16 8.96 -11.54
N ALA A 128 -4.83 8.52 -10.47
CA ALA A 128 -6.13 9.05 -10.07
C ALA A 128 -6.04 10.53 -9.68
N SER A 129 -4.99 10.93 -8.97
CA SER A 129 -4.74 12.33 -8.61
C SER A 129 -4.43 13.19 -9.85
N TYR A 130 -3.75 12.63 -10.83
CA TYR A 130 -3.47 13.27 -12.12
C TYR A 130 -4.76 13.40 -12.97
N ALA A 131 -5.61 12.38 -12.98
CA ALA A 131 -6.93 12.41 -13.62
C ALA A 131 -7.83 13.49 -13.00
N GLU A 132 -7.79 13.64 -11.66
CA GLU A 132 -8.50 14.69 -10.95
C GLU A 132 -7.96 16.09 -11.31
N LEU A 133 -6.64 16.23 -11.46
CA LEU A 133 -6.02 17.47 -11.95
C LEU A 133 -6.51 17.81 -13.37
N ALA A 134 -6.59 16.81 -14.26
CA ALA A 134 -7.13 16.99 -15.61
C ALA A 134 -8.59 17.44 -15.59
N ARG A 135 -9.41 16.86 -14.69
CA ARG A 135 -10.80 17.27 -14.47
C ARG A 135 -10.91 18.74 -14.05
N LEU A 136 -10.08 19.16 -13.10
CA LEU A 136 -10.05 20.54 -12.61
C LEU A 136 -9.65 21.53 -13.68
N PHE A 137 -8.68 21.23 -14.54
CA PHE A 137 -8.34 22.07 -15.68
C PHE A 137 -9.47 22.14 -16.72
N ALA A 138 -10.17 21.05 -16.99
CA ALA A 138 -11.35 21.05 -17.85
C ALA A 138 -12.49 21.90 -17.25
N GLN A 139 -12.70 21.81 -15.94
CA GLN A 139 -13.64 22.68 -15.23
C GLN A 139 -13.20 24.16 -15.24
N GLN A 140 -11.92 24.45 -15.11
CA GLN A 140 -11.38 25.81 -15.21
C GLN A 140 -11.70 26.42 -16.59
N ALA A 141 -11.49 25.68 -17.67
CA ALA A 141 -11.84 26.11 -19.02
C ALA A 141 -13.35 26.36 -19.16
N THR A 142 -14.19 25.47 -18.60
CA THR A 142 -15.66 25.64 -18.59
C THR A 142 -16.08 26.84 -17.76
N SER A 143 -15.50 27.07 -16.59
CA SER A 143 -15.77 28.21 -15.74
C SER A 143 -15.31 29.54 -16.38
N GLN A 144 -14.17 29.54 -17.05
CA GLN A 144 -13.71 30.70 -17.81
C GLN A 144 -14.74 31.05 -18.91
N ARG A 145 -15.26 30.04 -19.62
CA ARG A 145 -16.31 30.22 -20.61
C ARG A 145 -17.60 30.80 -19.99
N ALA A 146 -17.98 30.35 -18.80
CA ALA A 146 -19.13 30.91 -18.07
C ALA A 146 -18.91 32.35 -17.71
N VAL A 147 -17.72 32.75 -17.25
CA VAL A 147 -17.39 34.18 -16.98
C VAL A 147 -17.52 35.05 -18.25
N GLU A 148 -17.08 34.54 -19.40
CA GLU A 148 -17.20 35.26 -20.69
C GLU A 148 -18.66 35.48 -21.08
N ILE A 149 -19.49 34.40 -21.03
CA ILE A 149 -20.92 34.48 -21.36
C ILE A 149 -21.64 35.46 -20.42
N ARG A 150 -21.43 35.29 -19.08
CA ARG A 150 -22.01 36.16 -18.06
C ARG A 150 -21.59 37.64 -18.22
N THR A 151 -20.36 37.88 -18.68
CA THR A 151 -19.87 39.22 -18.95
C THR A 151 -20.59 39.83 -20.18
N GLN A 152 -20.79 39.03 -21.25
CA GLN A 152 -21.54 39.47 -22.43
C GLN A 152 -23.01 39.80 -22.10
N THR A 153 -23.66 38.94 -21.30
CA THR A 153 -25.05 39.17 -20.83
C THR A 153 -25.16 40.43 -19.98
N SER A 154 -24.23 40.62 -19.02
CA SER A 154 -24.20 41.84 -18.17
C SER A 154 -23.97 43.12 -19.01
N THR A 155 -23.10 43.07 -20.02
CA THR A 155 -22.86 44.20 -20.93
C THR A 155 -24.10 44.54 -21.75
N LEU A 156 -24.73 43.52 -22.35
CA LEU A 156 -25.96 43.70 -23.14
C LEU A 156 -27.08 44.31 -22.31
N PHE A 157 -27.31 43.85 -21.06
CA PHE A 157 -28.35 44.42 -20.20
C PHE A 157 -28.04 45.86 -19.82
N ARG A 158 -26.79 46.21 -19.58
CA ARG A 158 -26.35 47.57 -19.28
C ARG A 158 -26.55 48.50 -20.45
N GLU A 159 -26.23 48.11 -21.69
CA GLU A 159 -26.47 48.86 -22.92
C GLU A 159 -27.96 49.09 -23.10
N ARG A 160 -28.81 48.08 -22.95
CA ARG A 160 -30.25 48.23 -23.05
C ARG A 160 -30.83 49.14 -21.97
N PHE A 161 -30.32 49.09 -20.73
CA PHE A 161 -30.71 50.03 -19.67
C PHE A 161 -30.37 51.49 -20.05
N ASN A 162 -29.18 51.72 -20.57
CA ASN A 162 -28.78 53.06 -20.99
C ASN A 162 -29.66 53.65 -22.14
N HIS A 163 -30.29 52.76 -22.91
CA HIS A 163 -31.27 53.15 -23.95
C HIS A 163 -32.72 53.14 -23.44
N GLY A 164 -32.94 52.95 -22.14
CA GLY A 164 -34.29 52.93 -21.54
C GLY A 164 -35.10 51.66 -21.86
N LEU A 165 -34.47 50.62 -22.37
CA LEU A 165 -35.11 49.37 -22.79
C LEU A 165 -35.04 48.24 -21.72
N GLU A 166 -34.42 48.53 -20.58
CA GLU A 166 -34.26 47.59 -19.47
C GLU A 166 -34.31 48.29 -18.12
N THR A 167 -34.52 47.50 -17.03
CA THR A 167 -34.55 48.00 -15.66
C THR A 167 -33.18 47.93 -15.00
N LEU A 168 -32.94 48.72 -13.97
CA LEU A 168 -31.71 48.62 -13.16
C LEU A 168 -31.65 47.26 -12.42
N ALA A 169 -32.80 46.69 -12.11
CA ALA A 169 -32.85 45.37 -11.44
C ALA A 169 -32.24 44.25 -12.30
N SER A 170 -32.57 44.19 -13.61
CA SER A 170 -31.99 43.22 -14.55
C SER A 170 -30.47 43.37 -14.69
N VAL A 171 -29.95 44.62 -14.72
CA VAL A 171 -28.50 44.86 -14.75
C VAL A 171 -27.82 44.35 -13.47
N ARG A 172 -28.43 44.60 -12.31
CA ARG A 172 -27.87 44.17 -11.03
C ARG A 172 -27.88 42.66 -10.87
N GLU A 173 -28.93 41.98 -11.33
CA GLU A 173 -28.99 40.52 -11.37
C GLU A 173 -27.92 39.92 -12.27
N ALA A 174 -27.72 40.44 -13.47
CA ALA A 174 -26.66 39.99 -14.37
C ALA A 174 -25.25 40.28 -13.81
N ASP A 175 -25.03 41.42 -13.14
CA ASP A 175 -23.79 41.73 -12.44
C ASP A 175 -23.51 40.74 -11.28
N ALA A 176 -24.53 40.38 -10.51
CA ALA A 176 -24.42 39.38 -9.44
C ALA A 176 -24.03 37.98 -9.98
N LYS A 177 -24.69 37.54 -11.06
CA LYS A 177 -24.36 36.24 -11.72
C LYS A 177 -22.94 36.25 -12.30
N ARG A 178 -22.48 37.39 -12.89
CA ARG A 178 -21.10 37.52 -13.34
C ARG A 178 -20.09 37.44 -12.20
N ALA A 179 -20.37 38.12 -11.07
CA ALA A 179 -19.52 38.05 -9.88
C ALA A 179 -19.45 36.61 -9.31
N GLN A 180 -20.57 35.90 -9.27
CA GLN A 180 -20.63 34.49 -8.85
C GLN A 180 -19.77 33.59 -9.76
N ALA A 181 -19.83 33.77 -11.09
CA ALA A 181 -18.99 32.97 -12.01
C ALA A 181 -17.48 33.24 -11.81
N LYS A 182 -17.10 34.52 -11.50
CA LYS A 182 -15.71 34.85 -11.15
C LYS A 182 -15.27 34.20 -9.86
N THR A 183 -16.12 34.20 -8.83
CA THR A 183 -15.84 33.47 -7.55
C THR A 183 -15.61 31.99 -7.78
N GLU A 184 -16.46 31.32 -8.57
CA GLU A 184 -16.31 29.91 -8.90
C GLU A 184 -15.00 29.63 -9.63
N ARG A 185 -14.59 30.47 -10.57
CA ARG A 185 -13.30 30.33 -11.24
C ARG A 185 -12.12 30.42 -10.28
N LEU A 186 -12.19 31.30 -9.26
CA LEU A 186 -11.14 31.37 -8.23
C LEU A 186 -11.11 30.16 -7.34
N LEU A 187 -12.27 29.58 -6.96
CA LEU A 187 -12.36 28.33 -6.22
C LEU A 187 -11.73 27.15 -6.99
N ILE A 188 -11.98 27.07 -8.29
CA ILE A 188 -11.36 26.03 -9.13
C ILE A 188 -9.83 26.21 -9.19
N ALA A 189 -9.34 27.45 -9.29
CA ALA A 189 -7.90 27.72 -9.27
C ALA A 189 -7.25 27.27 -7.95
N GLU A 190 -7.87 27.54 -6.81
CA GLU A 190 -7.44 27.02 -5.51
C GLU A 190 -7.41 25.48 -5.50
N GLN A 191 -8.46 24.81 -5.97
CA GLN A 191 -8.51 23.34 -6.05
C GLN A 191 -7.39 22.75 -6.91
N ILE A 192 -7.02 23.42 -8.02
CA ILE A 192 -5.88 23.03 -8.86
C ILE A 192 -4.58 23.05 -8.04
N ASP A 193 -4.34 24.10 -7.28
CA ASP A 193 -3.11 24.24 -6.50
C ASP A 193 -3.08 23.22 -5.33
N LEU A 194 -4.23 22.98 -4.68
CA LEU A 194 -4.35 21.91 -3.66
C LEU A 194 -4.10 20.53 -4.25
N GLN A 195 -4.60 20.25 -5.46
CA GLN A 195 -4.38 18.98 -6.14
C GLN A 195 -2.92 18.78 -6.57
N ARG A 196 -2.24 19.85 -6.99
CA ARG A 196 -0.80 19.86 -7.25
C ARG A 196 0.01 19.52 -5.99
N ASN A 197 -0.35 20.09 -4.85
CA ASN A 197 0.28 19.78 -3.57
C ASN A 197 0.08 18.30 -3.19
N ARG A 198 -1.11 17.76 -3.44
CA ARG A 198 -1.39 16.33 -3.23
C ARG A 198 -0.52 15.42 -4.09
N ILE A 199 -0.35 15.77 -5.37
CA ILE A 199 0.53 15.01 -6.27
C ILE A 199 1.98 15.11 -5.77
N ALA A 200 2.48 16.30 -5.40
CA ALA A 200 3.82 16.48 -4.86
C ALA A 200 4.07 15.61 -3.61
N ALA A 201 3.08 15.51 -2.72
CA ALA A 201 3.17 14.63 -1.55
C ALA A 201 3.27 13.14 -1.93
N LEU A 202 2.57 12.69 -2.99
CA LEU A 202 2.69 11.32 -3.50
C LEU A 202 4.07 11.03 -4.12
N LEU A 203 4.72 12.06 -4.68
CA LEU A 203 6.10 11.97 -5.17
C LEU A 203 7.14 11.88 -4.03
N GLY A 204 6.73 12.16 -2.79
CA GLY A 204 7.66 12.32 -1.67
C GLY A 204 8.35 13.69 -1.65
N ALA A 205 7.82 14.67 -2.38
CA ALA A 205 8.40 16.01 -2.54
C ALA A 205 7.57 17.10 -1.83
N GLY A 206 8.21 18.26 -1.62
CA GLY A 206 7.56 19.44 -1.05
C GLY A 206 6.62 20.16 -2.03
N PRO A 207 5.81 21.15 -1.54
CA PRO A 207 4.80 21.86 -2.35
C PRO A 207 5.38 22.58 -3.57
N ASP A 208 6.64 23.00 -3.52
CA ASP A 208 7.30 23.69 -4.67
C ASP A 208 7.39 22.80 -5.90
N ARG A 209 7.55 21.46 -5.72
CA ARG A 209 7.49 20.50 -6.81
C ARG A 209 6.11 20.49 -7.48
N GLY A 210 5.03 20.67 -6.70
CA GLY A 210 3.66 20.74 -7.19
C GLY A 210 3.44 21.87 -8.19
N ARG A 211 4.07 23.02 -7.98
CA ARG A 211 3.96 24.19 -8.89
C ARG A 211 4.51 23.93 -10.29
N LEU A 212 5.43 22.99 -10.44
CA LEU A 212 6.02 22.61 -11.72
C LEU A 212 5.14 21.65 -12.53
N ILE A 213 4.03 21.16 -11.95
CA ILE A 213 3.11 20.25 -12.63
C ILE A 213 2.19 21.07 -13.54
N GLY A 214 2.35 20.89 -14.85
CA GLY A 214 1.54 21.55 -15.88
C GLY A 214 0.13 20.98 -15.98
N ALA A 215 -0.67 21.57 -16.85
CA ALA A 215 -1.97 21.02 -17.21
C ALA A 215 -1.77 19.67 -17.90
N PRO A 216 -2.48 18.58 -17.47
CA PRO A 216 -2.47 17.31 -18.17
C PRO A 216 -2.89 17.49 -19.64
N LYS A 217 -2.28 16.71 -20.54
CA LYS A 217 -2.76 16.64 -21.91
C LYS A 217 -4.21 16.14 -21.92
N ALA A 218 -5.01 16.61 -22.89
CA ALA A 218 -6.40 16.20 -23.02
C ALA A 218 -6.52 14.68 -22.94
N ALA A 219 -7.55 14.20 -22.21
CA ALA A 219 -7.74 12.81 -21.81
C ALA A 219 -7.31 11.81 -22.91
N PRO A 220 -6.38 10.91 -22.62
CA PRO A 220 -5.92 9.95 -23.59
C PRO A 220 -7.09 9.11 -24.10
N SER A 221 -7.03 8.72 -25.35
CA SER A 221 -7.99 7.79 -25.94
C SER A 221 -7.87 6.46 -25.22
N ILE A 222 -8.76 6.21 -24.26
CA ILE A 222 -8.79 4.96 -23.51
C ILE A 222 -9.22 3.86 -24.47
N LYS A 223 -8.26 3.03 -24.88
CA LYS A 223 -8.50 1.81 -25.67
C LYS A 223 -8.91 0.60 -24.81
N SER A 224 -9.02 0.79 -23.49
CA SER A 224 -9.35 -0.31 -22.57
C SER A 224 -10.81 -0.70 -22.77
N GLY A 225 -11.03 -1.64 -23.68
CA GLY A 225 -12.24 -2.48 -23.65
C GLY A 225 -12.22 -3.29 -22.36
N LEU A 226 -13.39 -3.53 -21.76
CA LEU A 226 -13.53 -4.55 -20.73
C LEU A 226 -12.94 -5.86 -21.28
N PRO A 227 -12.06 -6.57 -20.53
CA PRO A 227 -11.65 -7.90 -20.93
C PRO A 227 -12.90 -8.76 -21.16
N GLU A 228 -13.03 -9.39 -22.32
CA GLU A 228 -14.20 -10.20 -22.66
C GLU A 228 -14.43 -11.35 -21.68
N ASN A 229 -13.35 -11.80 -20.99
CA ASN A 229 -13.37 -12.84 -19.98
C ASN A 229 -12.73 -12.34 -18.68
N LEU A 230 -13.54 -11.82 -17.76
CA LEU A 230 -13.14 -11.60 -16.38
C LEU A 230 -13.18 -12.94 -15.63
N THR A 231 -12.14 -13.76 -15.82
CA THR A 231 -12.01 -15.04 -15.14
C THR A 231 -11.54 -14.84 -13.70
N MET A 232 -11.93 -15.75 -12.80
CA MET A 232 -11.46 -15.77 -11.39
C MET A 232 -9.92 -15.80 -11.28
N ASP A 233 -9.22 -16.29 -12.32
CA ASP A 233 -7.76 -16.30 -12.41
C ASP A 233 -7.14 -14.88 -12.34
N LEU A 234 -7.81 -13.86 -12.84
CA LEU A 234 -7.31 -12.48 -12.75
C LEU A 234 -7.32 -11.95 -11.33
N LEU A 235 -8.32 -12.34 -10.54
CA LEU A 235 -8.38 -11.97 -9.12
C LEU A 235 -7.29 -12.67 -8.30
N GLY A 236 -7.00 -13.93 -8.59
CA GLY A 236 -5.93 -14.68 -7.93
C GLY A 236 -4.52 -14.11 -8.17
N ARG A 237 -4.37 -13.19 -9.13
CA ARG A 237 -3.11 -12.48 -9.43
C ARG A 237 -2.96 -11.15 -8.69
N ARG A 238 -3.94 -10.69 -7.94
CA ARG A 238 -3.81 -9.45 -7.15
C ARG A 238 -2.76 -9.60 -6.05
N PRO A 239 -1.85 -8.63 -5.90
CA PRO A 239 -0.78 -8.73 -4.89
C PRO A 239 -1.30 -8.85 -3.46
N ASP A 240 -2.40 -8.17 -3.10
CA ASP A 240 -3.02 -8.22 -1.78
C ASP A 240 -3.63 -9.60 -1.46
N ILE A 241 -4.25 -10.26 -2.44
CA ILE A 241 -4.79 -11.64 -2.29
C ILE A 241 -3.64 -12.64 -2.17
N VAL A 242 -2.59 -12.48 -2.98
CA VAL A 242 -1.38 -13.33 -2.92
C VAL A 242 -0.71 -13.19 -1.56
N ALA A 243 -0.54 -11.97 -1.04
CA ALA A 243 0.03 -11.72 0.27
C ALA A 243 -0.79 -12.38 1.39
N ALA A 244 -2.13 -12.21 1.39
CA ALA A 244 -3.00 -12.81 2.40
C ALA A 244 -2.96 -14.34 2.36
N ARG A 245 -2.91 -14.96 1.17
CA ARG A 245 -2.75 -16.42 1.02
C ARG A 245 -1.43 -16.92 1.59
N LEU A 246 -0.32 -16.24 1.26
CA LEU A 246 1.01 -16.61 1.76
C LEU A 246 1.13 -16.42 3.28
N GLN A 247 0.47 -15.39 3.82
CA GLN A 247 0.39 -15.19 5.26
C GLN A 247 -0.37 -16.34 5.95
N THR A 248 -1.49 -16.80 5.36
CA THR A 248 -2.22 -17.98 5.87
C THR A 248 -1.35 -19.24 5.82
N GLN A 249 -0.57 -19.42 4.76
CA GLN A 249 0.38 -20.54 4.66
C GLN A 249 1.47 -20.45 5.74
N ALA A 250 1.98 -19.26 6.05
CA ALA A 250 2.94 -19.06 7.13
C ALA A 250 2.37 -19.47 8.50
N PHE A 251 1.13 -19.08 8.80
CA PHE A 251 0.48 -19.48 10.06
C PHE A 251 0.16 -20.97 10.14
N SER A 252 -0.13 -21.64 9.02
CA SER A 252 -0.21 -23.10 8.98
C SER A 252 1.11 -23.74 9.42
N SER A 253 2.24 -23.27 8.88
CA SER A 253 3.57 -23.77 9.30
C SER A 253 3.90 -23.45 10.77
N ARG A 254 3.35 -22.35 11.32
CA ARG A 254 3.47 -22.06 12.76
C ARG A 254 2.70 -23.06 13.64
N ILE A 255 1.55 -23.57 13.17
CA ILE A 255 0.85 -24.66 13.86
C ILE A 255 1.74 -25.90 13.93
N ASP A 256 2.34 -26.30 12.80
CA ASP A 256 3.25 -27.47 12.75
C ASP A 256 4.44 -27.29 13.70
N GLN A 257 5.00 -26.07 13.75
CA GLN A 257 6.05 -25.72 14.70
C GLN A 257 5.60 -25.90 16.15
N ARG A 258 4.37 -25.48 16.52
CA ARG A 258 3.82 -25.64 17.88
C ARG A 258 3.45 -27.09 18.21
N GLN A 259 3.07 -27.88 17.23
CA GLN A 259 2.87 -29.31 17.40
C GLN A 259 4.19 -30.02 17.71
N ALA A 260 5.28 -29.60 17.06
CA ALA A 260 6.60 -30.16 17.31
C ALA A 260 7.11 -29.92 18.76
N ASP A 261 6.66 -28.86 19.46
CA ASP A 261 7.02 -28.55 20.84
C ASP A 261 6.51 -29.62 21.86
N PHE A 262 5.60 -30.53 21.47
CA PHE A 262 5.12 -31.64 22.33
C PHE A 262 6.04 -32.86 22.31
N TYR A 263 6.98 -32.92 21.38
CA TYR A 263 7.88 -34.08 21.22
C TYR A 263 9.20 -33.87 21.96
N PRO A 264 9.96 -34.95 22.21
CA PRO A 264 11.27 -34.83 22.84
C PRO A 264 12.23 -33.98 22.02
N ASN A 265 12.91 -33.06 22.69
CA ASN A 265 14.00 -32.30 22.13
C ASN A 265 15.30 -33.08 22.25
N ILE A 266 16.05 -33.25 21.15
CA ILE A 266 17.31 -33.98 21.09
C ILE A 266 18.41 -33.00 20.69
N ASN A 267 19.24 -32.63 21.68
CA ASN A 267 20.37 -31.73 21.51
C ASN A 267 21.69 -32.48 21.46
N LEU A 268 22.57 -32.13 20.53
CA LEU A 268 23.96 -32.48 20.60
C LEU A 268 24.72 -31.36 21.29
N VAL A 269 25.29 -31.64 22.46
CA VAL A 269 26.04 -30.67 23.25
C VAL A 269 27.49 -31.10 23.30
N ALA A 270 28.40 -30.18 23.06
CA ALA A 270 29.82 -30.38 23.20
C ALA A 270 30.48 -29.13 23.78
N PHE A 271 31.47 -29.30 24.59
CA PHE A 271 32.35 -28.21 25.01
C PHE A 271 33.78 -28.70 25.21
N ILE A 272 34.73 -27.78 24.96
CA ILE A 272 36.14 -27.99 25.26
C ILE A 272 36.71 -26.69 25.80
N GLY A 273 37.55 -26.78 26.80
CA GLY A 273 38.10 -25.58 27.39
C GLY A 273 39.26 -25.83 28.32
N VAL A 274 39.69 -24.81 29.03
CA VAL A 274 40.66 -24.87 30.10
C VAL A 274 40.11 -24.16 31.34
N GLN A 275 40.34 -24.74 32.50
CA GLN A 275 39.98 -24.18 33.80
C GLN A 275 41.13 -24.37 34.81
N SER A 276 41.32 -23.39 35.66
CA SER A 276 42.40 -23.43 36.65
C SER A 276 42.10 -22.60 37.89
N LEU A 277 42.88 -22.92 38.94
CA LEU A 277 43.03 -22.06 40.11
C LEU A 277 44.07 -20.99 39.81
N GLY A 278 43.63 -19.75 39.51
CA GLY A 278 44.47 -18.63 39.08
C GLY A 278 44.68 -18.59 37.56
N LEU A 279 44.94 -17.39 37.06
CA LEU A 279 45.19 -17.12 35.62
C LEU A 279 46.51 -17.69 35.14
N ASP A 280 47.51 -17.79 36.05
CA ASP A 280 48.85 -18.29 35.78
C ASP A 280 48.93 -19.77 35.41
N ARG A 281 47.92 -20.54 35.79
CA ARG A 281 47.82 -21.97 35.53
C ARG A 281 46.94 -22.37 34.37
N LEU A 282 46.28 -21.42 33.72
CA LEU A 282 45.31 -21.68 32.65
C LEU A 282 45.94 -22.45 31.45
N SER A 283 47.23 -22.16 31.15
CA SER A 283 47.95 -22.82 30.08
C SER A 283 48.77 -24.04 30.51
N GLN A 284 48.71 -24.46 31.79
CA GLN A 284 49.44 -25.61 32.29
C GLN A 284 48.81 -26.93 31.86
N GLY A 285 49.63 -27.99 31.72
CA GLY A 285 49.15 -29.34 31.47
C GLY A 285 48.19 -29.79 32.59
N GLY A 286 47.03 -30.35 32.21
CA GLY A 286 46.00 -30.78 33.18
C GLY A 286 44.89 -29.74 33.43
N SER A 287 44.97 -28.56 32.83
CA SER A 287 43.89 -27.56 32.92
C SER A 287 42.75 -27.79 31.91
N GLN A 288 42.91 -28.72 30.99
CA GLN A 288 41.95 -29.03 29.95
C GLN A 288 40.73 -29.78 30.52
N PHE A 289 39.54 -29.40 30.05
CA PHE A 289 38.31 -30.11 30.35
C PHE A 289 37.40 -30.08 29.13
N GLY A 290 36.49 -31.05 29.02
CA GLY A 290 35.56 -31.15 27.91
C GLY A 290 34.62 -32.32 28.03
N ALA A 291 33.49 -32.23 27.37
CA ALA A 291 32.53 -33.30 27.19
C ALA A 291 31.79 -33.15 25.88
N ALA A 292 31.28 -34.24 25.32
CA ALA A 292 30.40 -34.27 24.17
C ALA A 292 29.38 -35.40 24.32
N GLY A 293 28.12 -35.16 23.96
CA GLY A 293 27.08 -36.17 24.00
C GLY A 293 25.68 -35.65 23.67
N PRO A 294 24.73 -36.56 23.44
CA PRO A 294 23.33 -36.19 23.27
C PRO A 294 22.70 -35.78 24.60
N ALA A 295 21.85 -34.77 24.59
CA ALA A 295 20.97 -34.39 25.70
C ALA A 295 19.52 -34.46 25.23
N ILE A 296 18.69 -35.21 25.91
CA ILE A 296 17.27 -35.40 25.55
C ILE A 296 16.43 -34.76 26.65
N SER A 297 15.46 -33.92 26.21
CA SER A 297 14.48 -33.30 27.13
C SER A 297 13.07 -33.51 26.59
N LEU A 298 12.16 -33.98 27.42
CA LEU A 298 10.75 -34.18 27.11
C LEU A 298 9.90 -33.41 28.12
N PRO A 299 9.03 -32.47 27.67
CA PRO A 299 8.11 -31.76 28.55
C PRO A 299 6.95 -32.68 28.97
N ILE A 300 6.99 -33.22 30.22
CA ILE A 300 5.95 -34.13 30.74
C ILE A 300 4.74 -33.32 31.26
N PHE A 301 4.99 -32.28 32.02
CA PHE A 301 3.94 -31.42 32.58
C PHE A 301 4.32 -29.94 32.44
N THR A 302 3.50 -29.21 31.74
CA THR A 302 3.74 -27.77 31.42
C THR A 302 2.62 -26.85 31.92
N GLY A 303 1.73 -27.34 32.80
CA GLY A 303 0.61 -26.56 33.32
C GLY A 303 -0.36 -26.03 32.24
N GLY A 304 -0.48 -26.73 31.12
CA GLY A 304 -1.34 -26.31 30.00
C GLY A 304 -0.70 -25.30 29.01
N ARG A 305 0.57 -24.91 29.20
CA ARG A 305 1.25 -23.92 28.35
C ARG A 305 1.28 -24.36 26.88
N LEU A 306 1.74 -25.59 26.58
CA LEU A 306 1.84 -26.05 25.19
C LEU A 306 0.47 -26.15 24.49
N GLN A 307 -0.57 -26.64 25.21
CA GLN A 307 -1.93 -26.65 24.67
C GLN A 307 -2.47 -25.23 24.42
N GLY A 308 -2.13 -24.27 25.30
CA GLY A 308 -2.47 -22.87 25.14
C GLY A 308 -1.80 -22.24 23.91
N GLU A 309 -0.51 -22.48 23.74
CA GLU A 309 0.27 -21.99 22.59
C GLU A 309 -0.22 -22.60 21.27
N LEU A 310 -0.56 -23.90 21.24
CA LEU A 310 -1.12 -24.53 20.04
C LEU A 310 -2.49 -23.95 19.68
N ARG A 311 -3.40 -23.79 20.66
CA ARG A 311 -4.72 -23.18 20.43
C ARG A 311 -4.59 -21.73 19.97
N ALA A 312 -3.65 -20.96 20.51
CA ALA A 312 -3.38 -19.61 20.05
C ALA A 312 -2.91 -19.58 18.59
N ALA A 313 -2.01 -20.49 18.19
CA ALA A 313 -1.56 -20.61 16.81
C ALA A 313 -2.72 -20.98 15.85
N GLN A 314 -3.59 -21.92 16.26
CA GLN A 314 -4.80 -22.29 15.50
C GLN A 314 -5.75 -21.09 15.34
N ALA A 315 -6.02 -20.34 16.40
CA ALA A 315 -6.87 -19.16 16.33
C ALA A 315 -6.28 -18.08 15.43
N THR A 316 -4.95 -17.88 15.42
CA THR A 316 -4.27 -16.96 14.50
C THR A 316 -4.37 -17.42 13.05
N TYR A 317 -4.30 -18.72 12.80
CA TYR A 317 -4.54 -19.27 11.46
C TYR A 317 -5.99 -19.01 11.02
N ASP A 318 -7.00 -19.29 11.86
CA ASP A 318 -8.40 -19.04 11.54
C ASP A 318 -8.67 -17.55 11.27
N GLU A 319 -8.06 -16.64 12.04
CA GLU A 319 -8.07 -15.21 11.78
C GLU A 319 -7.51 -14.89 10.38
N SER A 320 -6.38 -15.48 10.02
CA SER A 320 -5.75 -15.25 8.72
C SER A 320 -6.62 -15.74 7.54
N VAL A 321 -7.33 -16.86 7.70
CA VAL A 321 -8.31 -17.35 6.72
C VAL A 321 -9.46 -16.35 6.56
N ALA A 322 -9.96 -15.80 7.67
CA ALA A 322 -11.01 -14.77 7.62
C ALA A 322 -10.53 -13.48 6.93
N ILE A 323 -9.28 -13.07 7.17
CA ILE A 323 -8.65 -11.92 6.49
C ILE A 323 -8.52 -12.18 4.98
N TYR A 324 -8.07 -13.38 4.58
CA TYR A 324 -8.01 -13.77 3.17
C TYR A 324 -9.38 -13.69 2.48
N ASN A 325 -10.41 -14.27 3.10
CA ASN A 325 -11.77 -14.24 2.58
C ASN A 325 -12.31 -12.80 2.46
N ARG A 326 -12.08 -11.96 3.46
CA ARG A 326 -12.45 -10.54 3.42
C ARG A 326 -11.77 -9.81 2.26
N THR A 327 -10.48 -10.04 2.05
CA THR A 327 -9.71 -9.44 0.96
C THR A 327 -10.25 -9.88 -0.40
N LEU A 328 -10.60 -11.15 -0.55
CA LEU A 328 -11.20 -11.69 -1.77
C LEU A 328 -12.56 -11.05 -2.06
N ILE A 329 -13.44 -10.96 -1.06
CA ILE A 329 -14.77 -10.35 -1.20
C ILE A 329 -14.65 -8.87 -1.58
N ALA A 330 -13.75 -8.13 -0.94
CA ALA A 330 -13.49 -6.73 -1.27
C ALA A 330 -12.99 -6.56 -2.72
N ALA A 331 -12.11 -7.45 -3.17
CA ALA A 331 -11.62 -7.44 -4.54
C ALA A 331 -12.73 -7.70 -5.56
N LEU A 332 -13.61 -8.67 -5.30
CA LEU A 332 -14.79 -8.96 -6.13
C LEU A 332 -15.72 -7.75 -6.22
N GLN A 333 -15.97 -7.09 -5.08
CA GLN A 333 -16.79 -5.87 -5.03
C GLN A 333 -16.15 -4.75 -5.86
N GLU A 334 -14.85 -4.46 -5.70
CA GLU A 334 -14.15 -3.41 -6.46
C GLU A 334 -14.28 -3.61 -7.99
N VAL A 335 -14.15 -4.86 -8.45
CA VAL A 335 -14.32 -5.17 -9.89
C VAL A 335 -15.76 -4.96 -10.33
N ALA A 336 -16.74 -5.46 -9.57
CA ALA A 336 -18.17 -5.31 -9.89
C ALA A 336 -18.59 -3.83 -9.93
N ASP A 337 -18.14 -3.03 -8.96
CA ASP A 337 -18.42 -1.60 -8.88
C ASP A 337 -17.81 -0.83 -10.05
N ALA A 338 -16.56 -1.14 -10.44
CA ALA A 338 -15.89 -0.54 -11.58
C ALA A 338 -16.65 -0.84 -12.88
N ILE A 339 -17.02 -2.09 -13.12
CA ILE A 339 -17.77 -2.52 -14.32
C ILE A 339 -19.14 -1.83 -14.39
N THR A 340 -19.88 -1.83 -13.27
CA THR A 340 -21.19 -1.19 -13.17
C THR A 340 -21.10 0.30 -13.50
N SER A 341 -20.09 0.98 -12.92
CA SER A 341 -19.85 2.41 -13.14
C SER A 341 -19.46 2.73 -14.59
N ILE A 342 -18.61 1.90 -15.22
CA ILE A 342 -18.21 2.09 -16.63
C ILE A 342 -19.40 1.91 -17.58
N LYS A 343 -20.23 0.88 -17.35
CA LYS A 343 -21.44 0.65 -18.15
C LYS A 343 -22.43 1.81 -18.02
N ALA A 344 -22.68 2.26 -16.77
CA ALA A 344 -23.59 3.37 -16.51
C ALA A 344 -23.09 4.69 -17.11
N LEU A 345 -21.78 4.95 -17.10
CA LEU A 345 -21.19 6.17 -17.63
C LEU A 345 -21.47 6.37 -19.12
N THR A 346 -21.49 5.29 -19.93
CA THR A 346 -21.75 5.37 -21.37
C THR A 346 -23.10 5.98 -21.65
N GLY A 347 -24.18 5.46 -21.05
CA GLY A 347 -25.52 6.02 -21.23
C GLY A 347 -25.71 7.40 -20.59
N GLN A 348 -25.06 7.66 -19.44
CA GLN A 348 -25.08 9.00 -18.81
C GLN A 348 -24.45 10.05 -19.69
N LEU A 349 -23.30 9.74 -20.32
CA LEU A 349 -22.59 10.67 -21.20
C LEU A 349 -23.39 10.97 -22.46
N GLU A 350 -23.98 9.97 -23.10
CA GLU A 350 -24.85 10.14 -24.27
C GLU A 350 -26.02 11.08 -23.99
N GLN A 351 -26.76 10.85 -22.88
CA GLN A 351 -27.89 11.69 -22.52
C GLN A 351 -27.45 13.11 -22.13
N ALA A 352 -26.34 13.26 -21.43
CA ALA A 352 -25.79 14.58 -21.09
C ALA A 352 -25.35 15.38 -22.32
N GLU A 353 -24.76 14.74 -23.32
CA GLU A 353 -24.36 15.37 -24.58
C GLU A 353 -25.57 15.81 -25.40
N LEU A 354 -26.61 15.00 -25.51
CA LEU A 354 -27.88 15.38 -26.13
C LEU A 354 -28.52 16.58 -25.41
N GLY A 355 -28.54 16.53 -24.05
CA GLY A 355 -29.03 17.64 -23.23
C GLY A 355 -28.26 18.95 -23.44
N LEU A 356 -26.92 18.87 -23.57
CA LEU A 356 -26.08 20.04 -23.84
C LEU A 356 -26.36 20.67 -25.23
N VAL A 357 -26.54 19.83 -26.25
CA VAL A 357 -26.87 20.29 -27.59
C VAL A 357 -28.20 21.07 -27.56
N ALA A 358 -29.26 20.46 -27.02
CA ALA A 358 -30.59 21.09 -26.90
C ALA A 358 -30.56 22.41 -26.07
N ALA A 359 -29.85 22.40 -24.93
CA ALA A 359 -29.71 23.57 -24.07
C ALA A 359 -28.95 24.72 -24.77
N ARG A 360 -27.93 24.42 -25.56
CA ARG A 360 -27.17 25.41 -26.35
C ARG A 360 -28.01 26.05 -27.47
N GLU A 361 -28.78 25.24 -28.17
CA GLU A 361 -29.71 25.72 -29.20
C GLU A 361 -30.81 26.59 -28.60
N ALA A 362 -31.43 26.18 -27.48
CA ALA A 362 -32.44 26.95 -26.76
C ALA A 362 -31.89 28.32 -26.32
N PHE A 363 -30.70 28.35 -25.69
CA PHE A 363 -30.05 29.60 -25.28
C PHE A 363 -29.81 30.52 -26.49
N THR A 364 -29.33 29.99 -27.60
CA THR A 364 -29.05 30.78 -28.82
C THR A 364 -30.32 31.41 -29.39
N MET A 365 -31.41 30.63 -29.44
CA MET A 365 -32.70 31.11 -29.93
C MET A 365 -33.31 32.19 -29.01
N ILE A 366 -33.31 31.92 -27.68
CA ILE A 366 -33.86 32.89 -26.71
C ILE A 366 -33.05 34.17 -26.65
N ALA A 367 -31.70 34.08 -26.69
CA ALA A 367 -30.83 35.25 -26.75
C ALA A 367 -31.07 36.08 -28.05
N GLY A 368 -31.33 35.42 -29.18
CA GLY A 368 -31.72 36.05 -30.45
C GLY A 368 -33.06 36.79 -30.34
N ARG A 369 -34.10 36.13 -29.82
CA ARG A 369 -35.44 36.72 -29.57
C ARG A 369 -35.35 37.93 -28.63
N TYR A 370 -34.56 37.83 -27.55
CA TYR A 370 -34.36 38.95 -26.62
C TYR A 370 -33.73 40.17 -27.27
N ARG A 371 -32.71 39.97 -28.14
CA ARG A 371 -32.11 41.07 -28.94
C ARG A 371 -33.14 41.77 -29.85
N GLY A 372 -34.07 40.98 -30.41
CA GLY A 372 -35.18 41.49 -31.23
C GLY A 372 -36.36 42.03 -30.44
N GLY A 373 -36.30 42.08 -29.10
CA GLY A 373 -37.41 42.57 -28.24
C GLY A 373 -38.58 41.60 -28.08
N LEU A 374 -38.42 40.30 -28.46
CA LEU A 374 -39.47 39.26 -28.47
C LEU A 374 -39.36 38.27 -27.28
N ALA A 375 -38.47 38.50 -26.33
CA ALA A 375 -38.31 37.75 -25.11
C ALA A 375 -37.90 38.68 -23.95
N ASN A 376 -38.13 38.27 -22.72
CA ASN A 376 -37.69 39.00 -21.53
C ASN A 376 -36.32 38.54 -21.04
N TYR A 377 -35.69 39.34 -20.15
CA TYR A 377 -34.35 39.06 -19.63
C TYR A 377 -34.30 37.79 -18.77
N ILE A 378 -35.40 37.45 -18.08
CA ILE A 378 -35.47 36.23 -17.20
C ILE A 378 -35.34 34.98 -18.04
N GLU A 379 -36.00 34.92 -19.20
CA GLU A 379 -35.90 33.80 -20.14
C GLU A 379 -34.43 33.57 -20.58
N VAL A 380 -33.69 34.63 -20.86
CA VAL A 380 -32.25 34.54 -21.23
C VAL A 380 -31.43 33.98 -20.09
N LEU A 381 -31.61 34.49 -18.86
CA LEU A 381 -30.86 34.02 -17.69
C LEU A 381 -31.14 32.57 -17.34
N ILE A 382 -32.40 32.14 -17.47
CA ILE A 382 -32.77 30.70 -17.24
C ILE A 382 -32.15 29.82 -18.30
N ALA A 383 -32.23 30.16 -19.57
CA ALA A 383 -31.66 29.36 -20.65
C ALA A 383 -30.13 29.30 -20.55
N GLU A 384 -29.48 30.40 -20.16
CA GLU A 384 -28.05 30.45 -19.89
C GLU A 384 -27.63 29.52 -18.73
N ASP A 385 -28.38 29.55 -17.61
CA ASP A 385 -28.13 28.67 -16.47
C ASP A 385 -28.24 27.20 -16.86
N ILE A 386 -29.27 26.80 -17.61
CA ILE A 386 -29.47 25.44 -18.10
C ILE A 386 -28.30 25.01 -19.00
N MET A 387 -27.89 25.85 -19.94
CA MET A 387 -26.79 25.54 -20.85
C MET A 387 -25.46 25.40 -20.12
N LEU A 388 -25.13 26.30 -19.17
CA LEU A 388 -23.89 26.24 -18.40
C LEU A 388 -23.85 25.03 -17.47
N ASN A 389 -24.97 24.65 -16.84
CA ASN A 389 -25.07 23.45 -16.02
C ASN A 389 -24.92 22.18 -16.86
N SER A 390 -25.55 22.11 -18.03
CA SER A 390 -25.36 20.99 -18.96
C SER A 390 -23.92 20.86 -19.44
N LEU A 391 -23.23 21.99 -19.72
CA LEU A 391 -21.81 21.98 -20.10
C LEU A 391 -20.93 21.45 -18.96
N ARG A 392 -21.18 21.84 -17.70
CA ARG A 392 -20.46 21.31 -16.53
C ARG A 392 -20.67 19.81 -16.39
N SER A 393 -21.92 19.34 -16.50
CA SER A 393 -22.25 17.92 -16.39
C SER A 393 -21.50 17.08 -17.42
N VAL A 394 -21.48 17.48 -18.70
CA VAL A 394 -20.71 16.78 -19.73
C VAL A 394 -19.22 16.77 -19.43
N THR A 395 -18.66 17.91 -18.97
CA THR A 395 -17.25 18.02 -18.62
C THR A 395 -16.87 17.05 -17.49
N GLU A 396 -17.71 16.96 -16.45
CA GLU A 396 -17.50 16.04 -15.33
C GLU A 396 -17.60 14.57 -15.74
N LEU A 397 -18.60 14.20 -16.52
CA LEU A 397 -18.77 12.83 -16.98
C LEU A 397 -17.62 12.38 -17.91
N ARG A 398 -17.14 13.25 -18.79
CA ARG A 398 -15.98 12.96 -19.63
C ARG A 398 -14.71 12.74 -18.81
N ALA A 399 -14.47 13.57 -17.81
CA ALA A 399 -13.32 13.43 -16.94
C ALA A 399 -13.39 12.16 -16.05
N ARG A 400 -14.60 11.76 -15.62
CA ARG A 400 -14.84 10.54 -14.82
C ARG A 400 -14.39 9.26 -15.52
N ARG A 401 -14.35 9.23 -16.85
CA ARG A 401 -13.94 8.07 -17.63
C ARG A 401 -12.52 7.60 -17.29
N LEU A 402 -11.56 8.54 -17.22
CA LEU A 402 -10.17 8.21 -16.87
C LEU A 402 -10.06 7.66 -15.45
N LEU A 403 -10.78 8.25 -14.50
CA LEU A 403 -10.78 7.76 -13.13
C LEU A 403 -11.30 6.32 -13.02
N LEU A 404 -12.40 6.00 -13.74
CA LEU A 404 -12.98 4.65 -13.74
C LEU A 404 -12.04 3.62 -14.38
N ASP A 405 -11.29 3.99 -15.40
CA ASP A 405 -10.27 3.13 -16.00
C ASP A 405 -9.15 2.80 -15.00
N VAL A 406 -8.63 3.80 -14.29
CA VAL A 406 -7.63 3.60 -13.22
C VAL A 406 -8.16 2.69 -12.11
N LEU A 407 -9.43 2.87 -11.70
CA LEU A 407 -10.06 2.02 -10.68
C LEU A 407 -10.18 0.57 -11.15
N LEU A 408 -10.54 0.35 -12.41
CA LEU A 408 -10.59 -1.00 -13.00
C LEU A 408 -9.21 -1.64 -13.04
N ILE A 409 -8.17 -0.92 -13.48
CA ILE A 409 -6.79 -1.41 -13.49
C ILE A 409 -6.35 -1.80 -12.08
N ARG A 410 -6.64 -0.98 -11.08
CA ARG A 410 -6.36 -1.29 -9.68
C ARG A 410 -7.09 -2.56 -9.23
N ALA A 411 -8.39 -2.65 -9.52
CA ALA A 411 -9.23 -3.79 -9.16
C ALA A 411 -8.75 -5.12 -9.79
N LEU A 412 -8.13 -5.05 -10.98
CA LEU A 412 -7.53 -6.19 -11.68
C LEU A 412 -6.07 -6.48 -11.28
N GLY A 413 -5.50 -5.73 -10.32
CA GLY A 413 -4.14 -5.95 -9.82
C GLY A 413 -3.03 -5.39 -10.70
N GLY A 414 -3.32 -4.48 -11.65
CA GLY A 414 -2.32 -3.74 -12.44
C GLY A 414 -1.37 -4.60 -13.28
N GLY A 415 -1.76 -5.85 -13.61
CA GLY A 415 -0.93 -6.78 -14.36
C GLY A 415 0.19 -7.44 -13.56
N TYR A 416 0.05 -7.55 -12.24
CA TYR A 416 0.99 -8.28 -11.40
C TYR A 416 1.02 -9.77 -11.76
N GLN A 417 2.21 -10.34 -11.83
CA GLN A 417 2.46 -11.77 -11.96
C GLN A 417 3.42 -12.19 -10.85
N GLN A 418 2.99 -13.13 -10.01
CA GLN A 418 3.87 -13.73 -9.02
C GLN A 418 5.03 -14.42 -9.75
N GLN A 419 6.27 -14.04 -9.46
CA GLN A 419 7.43 -14.79 -9.95
C GLN A 419 7.40 -16.17 -9.32
N SER A 420 7.14 -17.20 -10.13
CA SER A 420 7.33 -18.58 -9.71
C SER A 420 8.81 -18.80 -9.48
N GLN A 421 9.23 -18.82 -8.21
CA GLN A 421 10.55 -19.35 -7.88
C GLN A 421 10.55 -20.83 -8.28
N SER A 422 11.29 -21.18 -9.32
CA SER A 422 11.63 -22.59 -9.57
C SER A 422 12.27 -23.13 -8.29
N PRO A 423 11.84 -24.30 -7.78
CA PRO A 423 12.48 -24.89 -6.64
C PRO A 423 13.95 -25.12 -7.02
N THR A 424 14.86 -24.35 -6.41
CA THR A 424 16.28 -24.65 -6.46
C THR A 424 16.45 -26.05 -5.91
N ALA A 425 16.69 -27.00 -6.82
CA ALA A 425 17.07 -28.35 -6.49
C ALA A 425 18.39 -28.28 -5.70
N ASN A 426 18.29 -28.27 -4.38
CA ASN A 426 19.42 -28.56 -3.52
C ASN A 426 19.78 -30.03 -3.72
N LYS A 427 20.88 -30.27 -4.43
CA LYS A 427 21.62 -31.52 -4.39
C LYS A 427 22.37 -31.67 -3.06
#